data_1a6a89467dfb20fde7633e9be9f7b484
#
_entry.id   1a6a89467dfb20fde7633e9be9f7b484
#
_cell.length_a   1.000
_cell.length_b   1.000
_cell.length_c   1.000
_cell.angle_alpha   90.00
_cell.angle_beta   90.00
_cell.angle_gamma   90.00
#
_symmetry.space_group_name_H-M   'P 1'
#
loop_
_entity.id
_entity.type
_entity.pdbx_description
1 polymer ?
#
loop_
_entity_poly.entity_id
_entity_poly.type
_entity_poly.pdbx_seq_one_letter_code
_entity_poly.pdbx_strand_id
1 'polypeptide(L)'
;MKRKENSKIKKLANFLFETRTLKYLPRASLSYLKTPLKENVAEHSFYTVIIGWILAKLESADENKIIKMALIHDLAEVRGGERNLINKFYSEPLNEPKIIGEISKAYDLKDFEIKEIFEEFFKGESIEAKIVRDADVLAGMLLEKEVFDSGNKKAKKWLDVSLSRLKTKSGKELGKLIIKIDADEWWLEVAKKYLPFTKFL
;
A
#
# COMPACT_ATOMS: atom_id res chain seq x y z
N MET A 1 13.96 7.52 -36.96
CA MET A 1 14.02 6.65 -35.76
C MET A 1 14.41 7.43 -34.50
N LYS A 2 15.57 8.04 -34.37
CA LYS A 2 16.03 8.78 -33.15
C LYS A 2 15.04 9.80 -32.57
N ARG A 3 14.27 10.54 -33.39
CA ARG A 3 13.31 11.56 -32.92
C ARG A 3 12.04 10.98 -32.26
N LYS A 4 11.57 9.81 -32.72
CA LYS A 4 10.45 9.09 -32.09
C LYS A 4 10.87 8.41 -30.78
N GLU A 5 12.08 7.87 -30.75
CA GLU A 5 12.66 7.24 -29.56
C GLU A 5 12.87 8.26 -28.44
N ASN A 6 13.43 9.44 -28.74
CA ASN A 6 13.53 10.55 -27.77
C ASN A 6 12.16 11.02 -27.26
N SER A 7 11.10 10.94 -28.07
CA SER A 7 9.75 11.30 -27.65
C SER A 7 9.20 10.27 -26.64
N LYS A 8 9.44 8.97 -26.84
CA LYS A 8 9.01 7.91 -25.91
C LYS A 8 9.73 8.04 -24.57
N ILE A 9 11.05 8.21 -24.59
CA ILE A 9 11.85 8.40 -23.36
C ILE A 9 11.40 9.64 -22.57
N LYS A 10 11.11 10.75 -23.27
CA LYS A 10 10.58 11.96 -22.61
C LYS A 10 9.24 11.72 -21.93
N LYS A 11 8.33 10.95 -22.55
CA LYS A 11 7.06 10.56 -21.93
C LYS A 11 7.29 9.73 -20.67
N LEU A 12 8.18 8.73 -20.71
CA LEU A 12 8.52 7.93 -19.54
C LEU A 12 9.14 8.77 -18.41
N ALA A 13 10.04 9.71 -18.73
CA ALA A 13 10.58 10.63 -17.74
C ALA A 13 9.46 11.46 -17.06
N ASN A 14 8.51 11.98 -17.83
CA ASN A 14 7.37 12.71 -17.28
C ASN A 14 6.48 11.80 -16.41
N PHE A 15 6.25 10.56 -16.82
CA PHE A 15 5.53 9.57 -16.00
C PHE A 15 6.23 9.34 -14.65
N LEU A 16 7.57 9.21 -14.65
CA LEU A 16 8.32 9.08 -13.40
C LEU A 16 8.18 10.31 -12.49
N PHE A 17 8.13 11.52 -13.06
CA PHE A 17 7.85 12.72 -12.26
C PHE A 17 6.41 12.76 -11.74
N GLU A 18 5.44 12.33 -12.53
CA GLU A 18 4.04 12.25 -12.07
C GLU A 18 3.88 11.22 -10.94
N THR A 19 4.43 10.02 -11.07
CA THR A 19 4.38 9.01 -10.00
C THR A 19 5.05 9.48 -8.72
N ARG A 20 6.08 10.31 -8.83
CA ARG A 20 6.78 10.88 -7.68
C ARG A 20 5.87 11.78 -6.80
N THR A 21 4.74 12.27 -7.30
CA THR A 21 3.78 13.04 -6.48
C THR A 21 3.21 12.23 -5.33
N LEU A 22 3.11 10.90 -5.42
CA LEU A 22 2.67 10.03 -4.32
C LEU A 22 3.48 10.24 -3.02
N LYS A 23 4.76 10.59 -3.14
CA LYS A 23 5.63 10.92 -2.00
C LYS A 23 5.16 12.16 -1.22
N TYR A 24 4.38 13.05 -1.85
CA TYR A 24 3.89 14.29 -1.24
C TYR A 24 2.43 14.20 -0.81
N LEU A 25 1.78 13.06 -1.02
CA LEU A 25 0.42 12.80 -0.58
C LEU A 25 0.45 12.09 0.80
N PRO A 26 0.07 12.77 1.88
CA PRO A 26 0.00 12.14 3.20
C PRO A 26 -1.16 11.15 3.25
N ARG A 27 -0.99 10.03 3.98
CA ARG A 27 -2.08 9.09 4.25
C ARG A 27 -3.20 9.77 5.04
N ALA A 28 -4.36 9.92 4.41
CA ALA A 28 -5.46 10.69 4.97
C ALA A 28 -6.09 10.05 6.23
N SER A 29 -5.97 8.73 6.39
CA SER A 29 -6.43 7.99 7.57
C SER A 29 -5.74 8.42 8.86
N LEU A 30 -4.46 8.84 8.81
CA LEU A 30 -3.70 9.31 9.97
C LEU A 30 -4.30 10.53 10.65
N SER A 31 -5.07 11.35 9.93
CA SER A 31 -5.76 12.52 10.49
C SER A 31 -6.71 12.17 11.63
N TYR A 32 -7.31 10.98 11.61
CA TYR A 32 -8.21 10.52 12.67
C TYR A 32 -7.49 9.88 13.86
N LEU A 33 -6.32 9.30 13.64
CA LEU A 33 -5.51 8.73 14.71
C LEU A 33 -4.81 9.81 15.52
N LYS A 34 -4.69 11.05 15.01
CA LYS A 34 -4.03 12.18 15.68
C LYS A 34 -2.64 11.82 16.20
N THR A 35 -1.89 11.10 15.38
CA THR A 35 -0.53 10.67 15.67
C THR A 35 0.50 11.64 15.06
N PRO A 36 1.67 11.83 15.67
CA PRO A 36 2.79 12.53 15.05
C PRO A 36 3.45 11.75 13.94
N LEU A 37 3.20 10.42 13.84
CA LEU A 37 3.70 9.60 12.75
C LEU A 37 3.16 10.10 11.43
N LYS A 38 4.03 10.09 10.42
CA LYS A 38 3.70 10.53 9.07
C LYS A 38 4.03 9.39 8.13
N GLU A 39 3.09 9.05 7.29
CA GLU A 39 3.26 8.15 6.17
C GLU A 39 2.68 8.82 4.93
N ASN A 40 3.32 8.66 3.80
CA ASN A 40 2.80 9.08 2.51
C ASN A 40 2.39 7.87 1.67
N VAL A 41 1.67 8.11 0.57
CA VAL A 41 1.16 7.03 -0.28
C VAL A 41 2.29 6.18 -0.90
N ALA A 42 3.45 6.77 -1.22
CA ALA A 42 4.58 6.01 -1.76
C ALA A 42 5.20 5.06 -0.71
N GLU A 43 5.31 5.48 0.54
CA GLU A 43 5.77 4.63 1.65
C GLU A 43 4.80 3.49 1.90
N HIS A 44 3.51 3.80 1.97
CA HIS A 44 2.45 2.80 2.06
C HIS A 44 2.51 1.77 0.92
N SER A 45 2.64 2.23 -0.32
CA SER A 45 2.74 1.35 -1.49
C SER A 45 3.96 0.43 -1.42
N PHE A 46 5.09 0.90 -0.88
CA PHE A 46 6.26 0.05 -0.68
C PHE A 46 5.94 -1.12 0.26
N TYR A 47 5.31 -0.86 1.40
CA TYR A 47 4.92 -1.93 2.33
C TYR A 47 3.86 -2.85 1.73
N THR A 48 2.91 -2.33 0.98
CA THR A 48 1.92 -3.12 0.26
C THR A 48 2.58 -4.10 -0.71
N VAL A 49 3.64 -3.69 -1.44
CA VAL A 49 4.39 -4.57 -2.34
C VAL A 49 5.08 -5.69 -1.57
N ILE A 50 5.79 -5.39 -0.47
CA ILE A 50 6.49 -6.39 0.34
C ILE A 50 5.51 -7.41 0.92
N ILE A 51 4.40 -6.93 1.50
CA ILE A 51 3.38 -7.80 2.09
C ILE A 51 2.70 -8.63 1.02
N GLY A 52 2.35 -8.04 -0.14
CA GLY A 52 1.75 -8.74 -1.26
C GLY A 52 2.64 -9.88 -1.77
N TRP A 53 3.94 -9.64 -1.88
CA TRP A 53 4.90 -10.67 -2.26
C TRP A 53 4.95 -11.83 -1.24
N ILE A 54 4.96 -11.53 0.06
CA ILE A 54 4.91 -12.55 1.14
C ILE A 54 3.61 -13.36 1.03
N LEU A 55 2.46 -12.68 0.93
CA LEU A 55 1.16 -13.35 0.82
C LEU A 55 1.05 -14.20 -0.46
N ALA A 56 1.64 -13.75 -1.59
CA ALA A 56 1.68 -14.51 -2.83
C ALA A 56 2.34 -15.89 -2.62
N LYS A 57 3.46 -15.93 -1.88
CA LYS A 57 4.13 -17.19 -1.52
C LYS A 57 3.26 -18.09 -0.65
N LEU A 58 2.61 -17.51 0.35
CA LEU A 58 1.79 -18.25 1.30
C LEU A 58 0.51 -18.82 0.66
N GLU A 59 -0.05 -18.12 -0.34
CA GLU A 59 -1.26 -18.53 -1.07
C GLU A 59 -0.95 -19.27 -2.38
N SER A 60 0.33 -19.47 -2.75
CA SER A 60 0.76 -20.07 -4.01
C SER A 60 0.20 -19.37 -5.26
N ALA A 61 0.12 -18.03 -5.23
CA ALA A 61 -0.39 -17.18 -6.30
C ALA A 61 0.74 -16.58 -7.16
N ASP A 62 0.40 -15.89 -8.26
CA ASP A 62 1.38 -15.27 -9.17
C ASP A 62 2.06 -14.06 -8.52
N GLU A 63 3.29 -14.26 -8.04
CA GLU A 63 4.11 -13.23 -7.40
C GLU A 63 4.37 -12.02 -8.31
N ASN A 64 4.72 -12.27 -9.57
CA ASN A 64 5.07 -11.20 -10.50
C ASN A 64 3.87 -10.29 -10.76
N LYS A 65 2.70 -10.87 -10.90
CA LYS A 65 1.44 -10.14 -11.09
C LYS A 65 1.06 -9.36 -9.83
N ILE A 66 1.16 -9.98 -8.65
CA ILE A 66 0.86 -9.35 -7.37
C ILE A 66 1.80 -8.16 -7.10
N ILE A 67 3.11 -8.31 -7.33
CA ILE A 67 4.08 -7.23 -7.17
C ILE A 67 3.74 -6.05 -8.10
N LYS A 68 3.47 -6.30 -9.37
CA LYS A 68 3.08 -5.25 -10.32
C LYS A 68 1.77 -4.57 -9.89
N MET A 69 0.77 -5.36 -9.50
CA MET A 69 -0.53 -4.86 -9.07
C MET A 69 -0.43 -4.02 -7.80
N ALA A 70 0.31 -4.49 -6.80
CA ALA A 70 0.56 -3.75 -5.56
C ALA A 70 1.35 -2.44 -5.81
N LEU A 71 2.29 -2.44 -6.77
CA LEU A 71 3.04 -1.24 -7.12
C LEU A 71 2.17 -0.11 -7.68
N ILE A 72 1.07 -0.45 -8.35
CA ILE A 72 0.22 0.53 -9.04
C ILE A 72 -1.17 0.72 -8.42
N HIS A 73 -1.50 0.01 -7.32
CA HIS A 73 -2.84 0.00 -6.74
C HIS A 73 -3.37 1.40 -6.38
N ASP A 74 -2.50 2.28 -5.88
CA ASP A 74 -2.80 3.66 -5.52
C ASP A 74 -2.32 4.68 -6.59
N LEU A 75 -1.90 4.24 -7.78
CA LEU A 75 -1.38 5.14 -8.81
C LEU A 75 -2.40 6.22 -9.25
N ALA A 76 -3.69 5.92 -9.20
CA ALA A 76 -4.73 6.89 -9.54
C ALA A 76 -4.73 8.12 -8.61
N GLU A 77 -4.17 8.00 -7.41
CA GLU A 77 -4.12 9.08 -6.43
C GLU A 77 -3.20 10.24 -6.83
N VAL A 78 -2.27 10.03 -7.79
CA VAL A 78 -1.44 11.11 -8.34
C VAL A 78 -2.30 12.26 -8.90
N ARG A 79 -3.51 11.96 -9.38
CA ARG A 79 -4.48 12.93 -9.92
C ARG A 79 -5.71 13.08 -9.05
N GLY A 80 -6.13 12.02 -8.38
CA GLY A 80 -7.35 11.98 -7.56
C GLY A 80 -7.14 12.46 -6.12
N GLY A 81 -5.90 12.41 -5.64
CA GLY A 81 -5.58 12.64 -4.22
C GLY A 81 -6.01 11.49 -3.31
N GLU A 82 -5.35 11.38 -2.18
CA GLU A 82 -5.71 10.46 -1.11
C GLU A 82 -6.93 10.99 -0.35
N ARG A 83 -7.95 10.16 -0.14
CA ARG A 83 -9.20 10.55 0.53
C ARG A 83 -9.46 9.66 1.73
N ASN A 84 -9.73 10.31 2.89
CA ASN A 84 -10.13 9.60 4.08
C ASN A 84 -11.57 9.04 3.97
N LEU A 85 -11.93 8.17 4.90
CA LEU A 85 -13.24 7.51 4.93
C LEU A 85 -14.41 8.51 4.89
N ILE A 86 -14.33 9.60 5.66
CA ILE A 86 -15.41 10.59 5.73
C ILE A 86 -15.51 11.37 4.41
N ASN A 87 -14.38 11.74 3.79
CA ASN A 87 -14.42 12.38 2.48
C ASN A 87 -15.12 11.50 1.44
N LYS A 88 -14.89 10.18 1.47
CA LYS A 88 -15.54 9.22 0.56
C LYS A 88 -17.06 9.17 0.72
N PHE A 89 -17.62 9.48 1.90
CA PHE A 89 -19.06 9.54 2.09
C PHE A 89 -19.71 10.81 1.53
N TYR A 90 -18.98 11.91 1.44
CA TYR A 90 -19.50 13.22 1.04
C TYR A 90 -19.01 13.70 -0.32
N SER A 91 -18.33 12.85 -1.09
CA SER A 91 -17.86 13.15 -2.44
C SER A 91 -18.24 12.03 -3.41
N GLU A 92 -18.40 12.38 -4.69
CA GLU A 92 -18.56 11.38 -5.73
C GLU A 92 -17.39 10.40 -5.75
N PRO A 93 -17.64 9.11 -6.05
CA PRO A 93 -16.59 8.13 -6.23
C PRO A 93 -15.57 8.59 -7.29
N LEU A 94 -14.30 8.46 -6.98
CA LEU A 94 -13.25 8.72 -7.94
C LEU A 94 -13.32 7.69 -9.08
N ASN A 95 -13.30 8.16 -10.32
CA ASN A 95 -13.21 7.26 -11.46
C ASN A 95 -11.74 6.89 -11.71
N GLU A 96 -11.21 6.04 -10.84
CA GLU A 96 -9.82 5.59 -10.88
C GLU A 96 -9.46 4.88 -12.20
N PRO A 97 -10.30 3.99 -12.79
CA PRO A 97 -10.02 3.41 -14.09
C PRO A 97 -9.89 4.44 -15.21
N LYS A 98 -10.66 5.53 -15.17
CA LYS A 98 -10.52 6.64 -16.12
C LYS A 98 -9.17 7.33 -15.96
N ILE A 99 -8.76 7.64 -14.75
CA ILE A 99 -7.47 8.28 -14.46
C ILE A 99 -6.32 7.41 -14.98
N ILE A 100 -6.32 6.11 -14.67
CA ILE A 100 -5.30 5.17 -15.12
C ILE A 100 -5.29 5.05 -16.65
N GLY A 101 -6.45 5.02 -17.30
CA GLY A 101 -6.57 5.03 -18.75
C GLY A 101 -5.97 6.29 -19.38
N GLU A 102 -6.17 7.46 -18.78
CA GLU A 102 -5.59 8.73 -19.24
C GLU A 102 -4.07 8.77 -19.03
N ILE A 103 -3.56 8.29 -17.88
CA ILE A 103 -2.12 8.14 -17.60
C ILE A 103 -1.48 7.21 -18.64
N SER A 104 -2.03 6.02 -18.83
CA SER A 104 -1.52 5.04 -19.79
C SER A 104 -1.45 5.60 -21.21
N LYS A 105 -2.48 6.31 -21.64
CA LYS A 105 -2.52 6.96 -22.96
C LYS A 105 -1.53 8.11 -23.09
N ALA A 106 -1.44 8.99 -22.09
CA ALA A 106 -0.57 10.17 -22.10
C ALA A 106 0.90 9.81 -22.24
N TYR A 107 1.32 8.74 -21.56
CA TYR A 107 2.71 8.32 -21.48
C TYR A 107 3.06 7.11 -22.37
N ASP A 108 2.08 6.61 -23.13
CA ASP A 108 2.27 5.45 -24.05
C ASP A 108 2.75 4.20 -23.30
N LEU A 109 2.03 3.87 -22.20
CA LEU A 109 2.39 2.79 -21.28
C LEU A 109 1.75 1.43 -21.64
N LYS A 110 1.26 1.26 -22.86
CA LYS A 110 0.57 0.04 -23.29
C LYS A 110 1.43 -1.22 -23.06
N ASP A 111 2.73 -1.13 -23.37
CA ASP A 111 3.67 -2.25 -23.21
C ASP A 111 3.91 -2.66 -21.75
N PHE A 112 3.47 -1.86 -20.78
CA PHE A 112 3.62 -2.11 -19.33
C PHE A 112 2.38 -2.74 -18.69
N GLU A 113 1.29 -2.92 -19.44
CA GLU A 113 0.03 -3.54 -18.99
C GLU A 113 -0.59 -2.85 -17.75
N ILE A 114 -0.24 -1.57 -17.50
CA ILE A 114 -0.65 -0.85 -16.28
C ILE A 114 -2.18 -0.76 -16.18
N LYS A 115 -2.84 -0.48 -17.32
CA LYS A 115 -4.30 -0.34 -17.35
C LYS A 115 -4.98 -1.68 -17.05
N GLU A 116 -4.56 -2.74 -17.70
CA GLU A 116 -5.12 -4.09 -17.58
C GLU A 116 -4.96 -4.63 -16.16
N ILE A 117 -3.78 -4.49 -15.58
CA ILE A 117 -3.48 -4.91 -14.20
C ILE A 117 -4.31 -4.10 -13.20
N PHE A 118 -4.43 -2.78 -13.41
CA PHE A 118 -5.24 -1.94 -12.53
C PHE A 118 -6.72 -2.26 -12.62
N GLU A 119 -7.27 -2.49 -13.81
CA GLU A 119 -8.66 -2.89 -14.01
C GLU A 119 -8.99 -4.20 -13.30
N GLU A 120 -8.07 -5.16 -13.32
CA GLU A 120 -8.23 -6.42 -12.58
C GLU A 120 -8.23 -6.18 -11.05
N PHE A 121 -7.30 -5.36 -10.55
CA PHE A 121 -7.29 -4.95 -9.15
C PHE A 121 -8.60 -4.25 -8.75
N PHE A 122 -9.07 -3.33 -9.60
CA PHE A 122 -10.28 -2.56 -9.33
C PHE A 122 -11.53 -3.46 -9.25
N LYS A 123 -11.65 -4.46 -10.12
CA LYS A 123 -12.73 -5.48 -10.04
C LYS A 123 -12.65 -6.30 -8.76
N GLY A 124 -11.46 -6.67 -8.32
CA GLY A 124 -11.23 -7.35 -7.03
C GLY A 124 -11.69 -8.79 -6.98
N GLU A 125 -11.84 -9.47 -8.13
CA GLU A 125 -12.40 -10.82 -8.23
C GLU A 125 -11.32 -11.89 -8.18
N SER A 126 -10.16 -11.67 -8.83
CA SER A 126 -9.05 -12.63 -8.87
C SER A 126 -8.42 -12.84 -7.48
N ILE A 127 -7.71 -13.95 -7.33
CA ILE A 127 -6.97 -14.23 -6.10
C ILE A 127 -5.86 -13.20 -5.88
N GLU A 128 -5.19 -12.78 -6.96
CA GLU A 128 -4.15 -11.76 -6.93
C GLU A 128 -4.71 -10.41 -6.44
N ALA A 129 -5.86 -9.99 -6.95
CA ALA A 129 -6.51 -8.76 -6.52
C ALA A 129 -6.95 -8.83 -5.03
N LYS A 130 -7.43 -9.98 -4.56
CA LYS A 130 -7.76 -10.18 -3.15
C LYS A 130 -6.52 -10.12 -2.25
N ILE A 131 -5.41 -10.73 -2.70
CA ILE A 131 -4.13 -10.68 -1.99
C ILE A 131 -3.61 -9.24 -1.91
N VAL A 132 -3.64 -8.48 -3.00
CA VAL A 132 -3.18 -7.08 -2.98
C VAL A 132 -4.06 -6.22 -2.08
N ARG A 133 -5.39 -6.42 -2.06
CA ARG A 133 -6.28 -5.72 -1.12
C ARG A 133 -6.01 -6.08 0.34
N ASP A 134 -5.67 -7.33 0.62
CA ASP A 134 -5.25 -7.72 1.98
C ASP A 134 -3.89 -7.12 2.33
N ALA A 135 -2.96 -7.04 1.38
CA ALA A 135 -1.66 -6.40 1.57
C ALA A 135 -1.79 -4.90 1.86
N ASP A 136 -2.66 -4.18 1.15
CA ASP A 136 -3.02 -2.78 1.41
C ASP A 136 -3.54 -2.59 2.84
N VAL A 137 -4.50 -3.44 3.26
CA VAL A 137 -5.03 -3.41 4.63
C VAL A 137 -3.95 -3.71 5.66
N LEU A 138 -3.12 -4.71 5.43
CA LEU A 138 -2.05 -5.09 6.36
C LEU A 138 -0.95 -4.02 6.46
N ALA A 139 -0.62 -3.31 5.38
CA ALA A 139 0.28 -2.17 5.42
C ALA A 139 -0.25 -1.07 6.35
N GLY A 140 -1.55 -0.75 6.25
CA GLY A 140 -2.21 0.13 7.20
C GLY A 140 -2.21 -0.39 8.64
N MET A 141 -2.40 -1.71 8.84
CA MET A 141 -2.37 -2.33 10.17
C MET A 141 -1.01 -2.24 10.85
N LEU A 142 0.10 -2.30 10.12
CA LEU A 142 1.43 -2.09 10.70
C LEU A 142 1.53 -0.71 11.34
N LEU A 143 1.15 0.34 10.60
CA LEU A 143 1.12 1.70 11.11
C LEU A 143 0.15 1.87 12.29
N GLU A 144 -1.07 1.29 12.21
CA GLU A 144 -2.05 1.31 13.29
C GLU A 144 -1.49 0.64 14.55
N LYS A 145 -0.71 -0.43 14.39
CA LYS A 145 -0.06 -1.14 15.50
C LYS A 145 1.05 -0.31 16.16
N GLU A 146 1.93 0.31 15.37
CA GLU A 146 2.94 1.25 15.89
C GLU A 146 2.30 2.38 16.67
N VAL A 147 1.20 2.95 16.16
CA VAL A 147 0.43 3.99 16.86
C VAL A 147 -0.18 3.47 18.16
N PHE A 148 -0.68 2.24 18.18
CA PHE A 148 -1.21 1.60 19.37
C PHE A 148 -0.13 1.36 20.43
N ASP A 149 1.02 0.79 20.03
CA ASP A 149 2.13 0.46 20.92
C ASP A 149 2.81 1.73 21.47
N SER A 150 2.78 2.84 20.73
CA SER A 150 3.21 4.16 21.23
C SER A 150 2.25 4.76 22.28
N GLY A 151 1.20 4.04 22.68
CA GLY A 151 0.27 4.42 23.75
C GLY A 151 -1.05 5.03 23.27
N ASN A 152 -1.29 5.19 21.97
CA ASN A 152 -2.57 5.68 21.48
C ASN A 152 -3.63 4.57 21.41
N LYS A 153 -4.31 4.34 22.51
CA LYS A 153 -5.34 3.28 22.63
C LYS A 153 -6.49 3.39 21.63
N LYS A 154 -6.69 4.54 20.96
CA LYS A 154 -7.72 4.70 19.91
C LYS A 154 -7.41 3.85 18.68
N ALA A 155 -6.15 3.57 18.40
CA ALA A 155 -5.73 2.73 17.27
C ALA A 155 -6.26 1.29 17.37
N LYS A 156 -6.62 0.80 18.58
CA LYS A 156 -7.20 -0.55 18.75
C LYS A 156 -8.46 -0.75 17.90
N LYS A 157 -9.34 0.24 17.83
CA LYS A 157 -10.55 0.14 17.00
C LYS A 157 -10.24 0.05 15.51
N TRP A 158 -9.18 0.73 15.07
CA TRP A 158 -8.73 0.66 13.68
C TRP A 158 -8.18 -0.72 13.37
N LEU A 159 -7.32 -1.27 14.22
CA LEU A 159 -6.79 -2.63 14.09
C LEU A 159 -7.93 -3.68 13.98
N ASP A 160 -8.97 -3.56 14.81
CA ASP A 160 -10.10 -4.50 14.79
C ASP A 160 -10.91 -4.38 13.48
N VAL A 161 -11.14 -3.16 12.98
CA VAL A 161 -11.80 -2.92 11.70
C VAL A 161 -10.95 -3.44 10.54
N SER A 162 -9.65 -3.12 10.52
CA SER A 162 -8.72 -3.58 9.49
C SER A 162 -8.67 -5.11 9.44
N LEU A 163 -8.55 -5.79 10.59
CA LEU A 163 -8.60 -7.25 10.67
C LEU A 163 -9.88 -7.84 10.04
N SER A 164 -11.03 -7.20 10.25
CA SER A 164 -12.31 -7.68 9.72
C SER A 164 -12.43 -7.59 8.19
N ARG A 165 -11.60 -6.73 7.56
CA ARG A 165 -11.58 -6.52 6.11
C ARG A 165 -10.80 -7.57 5.34
N LEU A 166 -9.89 -8.29 6.00
CA LEU A 166 -9.03 -9.30 5.37
C LEU A 166 -9.85 -10.48 4.83
N LYS A 167 -9.49 -10.96 3.65
CA LYS A 167 -10.24 -11.99 2.91
C LYS A 167 -9.50 -13.31 2.81
N THR A 168 -8.19 -13.28 2.50
CA THR A 168 -7.39 -14.48 2.32
C THR A 168 -7.09 -15.18 3.66
N LYS A 169 -6.72 -16.44 3.60
CA LYS A 169 -6.37 -17.21 4.80
C LYS A 169 -5.09 -16.65 5.44
N SER A 170 -4.05 -16.50 4.64
CA SER A 170 -2.75 -15.98 5.11
C SER A 170 -2.84 -14.54 5.58
N GLY A 171 -3.61 -13.68 4.89
CA GLY A 171 -3.87 -12.32 5.34
C GLY A 171 -4.49 -12.27 6.73
N LYS A 172 -5.53 -13.08 6.99
CA LYS A 172 -6.17 -13.18 8.31
C LYS A 172 -5.22 -13.69 9.40
N GLU A 173 -4.41 -14.70 9.08
CA GLU A 173 -3.43 -15.26 10.02
C GLU A 173 -2.37 -14.21 10.37
N LEU A 174 -1.81 -13.53 9.36
CA LEU A 174 -0.81 -12.49 9.55
C LEU A 174 -1.39 -11.30 10.33
N GLY A 175 -2.58 -10.82 9.99
CA GLY A 175 -3.24 -9.71 10.70
C GLY A 175 -3.50 -10.02 12.18
N LYS A 176 -3.90 -11.26 12.53
CA LYS A 176 -4.05 -11.69 13.92
C LYS A 176 -2.72 -11.68 14.68
N LEU A 177 -1.60 -12.00 14.01
CA LEU A 177 -0.28 -11.97 14.63
C LEU A 177 0.21 -10.54 14.82
N ILE A 178 0.05 -9.66 13.82
CA ILE A 178 0.39 -8.24 13.93
C ILE A 178 -0.24 -7.58 15.17
N ILE A 179 -1.50 -7.90 15.47
CA ILE A 179 -2.16 -7.36 16.67
C ILE A 179 -1.52 -7.85 17.98
N LYS A 180 -0.95 -9.05 17.99
CA LYS A 180 -0.44 -9.71 19.21
C LYS A 180 1.01 -9.40 19.53
N ILE A 181 1.87 -9.28 18.52
CA ILE A 181 3.29 -9.00 18.71
C ILE A 181 3.49 -7.52 19.03
N ASP A 182 4.56 -7.19 19.72
CA ASP A 182 5.01 -5.82 19.91
C ASP A 182 5.73 -5.32 18.64
N ALA A 183 5.47 -4.08 18.20
CA ALA A 183 6.07 -3.54 17.00
C ALA A 183 7.61 -3.43 17.11
N ASP A 184 8.13 -3.34 18.33
CA ASP A 184 9.56 -3.22 18.63
C ASP A 184 10.24 -4.57 18.89
N GLU A 185 9.49 -5.68 18.98
CA GLU A 185 10.02 -7.00 19.33
C GLU A 185 11.20 -7.42 18.44
N TRP A 186 11.14 -7.14 17.14
CA TRP A 186 12.16 -7.56 16.19
C TRP A 186 13.54 -6.95 16.47
N TRP A 187 13.62 -5.67 16.80
CA TRP A 187 14.90 -5.03 17.07
C TRP A 187 15.38 -5.32 18.49
N LEU A 188 14.46 -5.50 19.45
CA LEU A 188 14.79 -5.93 20.81
C LEU A 188 15.47 -7.30 20.79
N GLU A 189 14.97 -8.26 20.01
CA GLU A 189 15.58 -9.57 19.83
C GLU A 189 17.00 -9.49 19.20
N VAL A 190 17.16 -8.60 18.22
CA VAL A 190 18.49 -8.33 17.64
C VAL A 190 19.41 -7.68 18.67
N ALA A 191 18.93 -6.68 19.40
CA ALA A 191 19.71 -5.96 20.40
C ALA A 191 20.22 -6.88 21.52
N LYS A 192 19.43 -7.84 22.00
CA LYS A 192 19.84 -8.83 23.00
C LYS A 192 21.08 -9.63 22.60
N LYS A 193 21.31 -9.86 21.30
CA LYS A 193 22.52 -10.59 20.80
C LYS A 193 23.78 -9.75 20.85
N TYR A 194 23.67 -8.44 20.66
CA TYR A 194 24.81 -7.53 20.50
C TYR A 194 25.06 -6.64 21.70
N LEU A 195 24.05 -6.52 22.60
CA LEU A 195 24.11 -5.68 23.80
C LEU A 195 23.84 -6.51 25.05
N PRO A 196 24.77 -7.41 25.46
CA PRO A 196 24.55 -8.37 26.57
C PRO A 196 24.31 -7.69 27.94
N PHE A 197 24.53 -6.37 28.03
CA PHE A 197 24.39 -5.60 29.27
C PHE A 197 23.20 -4.63 29.28
N THR A 198 22.22 -4.79 28.40
CA THR A 198 21.05 -3.91 28.40
C THR A 198 20.17 -4.16 29.62
N LYS A 199 20.45 -3.42 30.68
CA LYS A 199 19.51 -3.16 31.78
C LYS A 199 18.35 -2.22 31.35
N PHE A 200 18.16 -2.03 30.04
CA PHE A 200 17.19 -1.10 29.48
C PHE A 200 15.86 -1.78 29.06
N LEU A 201 15.74 -3.07 29.32
CA LEU A 201 14.53 -3.84 28.97
C LEU A 201 13.92 -4.46 30.20
#